data_b312cf711d0b87abcf65154e0bd98b42
#
_entry.id   b312cf711d0b87abcf65154e0bd98b42
#
_cell.length_a   1.000
_cell.length_b   1.000
_cell.length_c   1.000
_cell.angle_alpha   90.00
_cell.angle_beta   90.00
_cell.angle_gamma   90.00
#
_symmetry.space_group_name_H-M   'P 1'
#
loop_
_entity.id
_entity.type
_entity.pdbx_description
1 polymer ?
#
loop_
_entity_poly.entity_id
_entity_poly.type
_entity_poly.pdbx_seq_one_letter_code
_entity_poly.pdbx_strand_id
1 'polypeptide(L)'
;MPNEGQIQFADSCITIDNRLTKLLEFLCLNPGLTHTRDELIEEVWNGSVLTDQVVTQAVFELRKVLKTHSKRTSSYVVTVPKRGYRFDGEVRVEKVEFQKPDLQNPEQLDVNERQSTPEPQELVEREGREEGYVKPSENSLRSRKLHYILAFLAVVIVLQLSYMWFYQNKKSPSQAGSTHSLSHYEFRYVVLNVTEEVKAQPELYGIVIKLIEHIGFYSNIRVVKSDEHKKLAAIEFNISTAKSSDGKKTRLLVKYVNRASGGVHLNRRYSTNFARFHETFPAMIDDLLRAMYIDVPDEELQRNISVFPQDKESVKALMSATGVSYSTVDFDMALKYFREARALAPDNAYAISVSYISEVLAVFSKDEENIQPRIKALNEQYSSSLSAILKRGNNPRVCEANAILALSQSEPDKALKILLSIPYNQHTPLTYLLMAKAEEARGHITGAKELYLQATQNTSSPIALTLAGPLFFDSNLDKLIEQLQGVKLDVDGKQ
;
A
#
# COMPACT_ATOMS: atom_id res chain seq x y z
N MET A 1 -18.89 0.24 14.16
CA MET A 1 -18.58 -1.20 14.00
C MET A 1 -17.07 -1.34 13.87
N PRO A 2 -16.36 -1.99 14.81
CA PRO A 2 -14.89 -2.02 14.84
C PRO A 2 -14.29 -2.64 13.57
N ASN A 3 -14.88 -3.70 13.05
CA ASN A 3 -14.37 -4.41 11.86
C ASN A 3 -14.46 -3.60 10.55
N GLU A 4 -15.25 -2.54 10.51
CA GLU A 4 -15.44 -1.68 9.33
C GLU A 4 -14.75 -0.32 9.48
N GLY A 5 -14.09 -0.08 10.62
CA GLY A 5 -13.48 1.22 10.93
C GLY A 5 -14.50 2.37 10.97
N GLN A 6 -15.75 2.08 11.33
CA GLN A 6 -16.84 3.05 11.29
C GLN A 6 -17.34 3.41 12.69
N ILE A 7 -17.58 4.70 12.88
CA ILE A 7 -18.30 5.23 14.04
C ILE A 7 -19.63 5.76 13.55
N GLN A 8 -20.72 5.22 14.10
CA GLN A 8 -22.07 5.69 13.83
C GLN A 8 -22.49 6.71 14.91
N PHE A 9 -22.86 7.88 14.46
CA PHE A 9 -23.51 8.91 15.28
C PHE A 9 -25.01 8.95 14.94
N ALA A 10 -25.81 9.66 15.73
CA ALA A 10 -27.26 9.72 15.51
C ALA A 10 -27.64 10.14 14.08
N ASP A 11 -26.89 11.06 13.47
CA ASP A 11 -27.22 11.67 12.18
C ASP A 11 -26.15 11.40 11.08
N SER A 12 -25.10 10.65 11.36
CA SER A 12 -23.99 10.41 10.44
C SER A 12 -23.18 9.16 10.74
N CYS A 13 -22.61 8.55 9.71
CA CYS A 13 -21.64 7.47 9.82
C CYS A 13 -20.30 7.96 9.28
N ILE A 14 -19.22 7.76 10.05
CA ILE A 14 -17.89 8.23 9.69
C ILE A 14 -16.94 7.06 9.69
N THR A 15 -16.14 6.97 8.63
CA THR A 15 -15.02 6.03 8.59
C THR A 15 -13.79 6.69 9.20
N ILE A 16 -13.14 6.01 10.14
CA ILE A 16 -11.90 6.43 10.78
C ILE A 16 -10.77 5.47 10.44
N ASP A 17 -9.54 5.95 10.55
CA ASP A 17 -8.34 5.14 10.36
C ASP A 17 -8.32 3.94 11.33
N ASN A 18 -7.84 2.81 10.86
CA ASN A 18 -7.71 1.57 11.64
C ASN A 18 -6.93 1.78 12.96
N ARG A 19 -5.95 2.69 12.98
CA ARG A 19 -5.22 3.05 14.22
C ARG A 19 -6.13 3.73 15.24
N LEU A 20 -6.97 4.65 14.77
CA LEU A 20 -7.94 5.34 15.63
C LEU A 20 -9.05 4.38 16.06
N THR A 21 -9.45 3.46 15.19
CA THR A 21 -10.42 2.39 15.50
C THR A 21 -9.91 1.52 16.64
N LYS A 22 -8.68 0.99 16.52
CA LYS A 22 -8.05 0.16 17.56
C LYS A 22 -7.85 0.91 18.88
N LEU A 23 -7.42 2.18 18.80
CA LEU A 23 -7.28 3.03 19.98
C LEU A 23 -8.63 3.23 20.69
N LEU A 24 -9.68 3.55 19.92
CA LEU A 24 -11.02 3.74 20.47
C LEU A 24 -11.57 2.44 21.04
N GLU A 25 -11.42 1.33 20.32
CA GLU A 25 -11.84 0.00 20.77
C GLU A 25 -11.16 -0.38 22.10
N PHE A 26 -9.83 -0.28 22.16
CA PHE A 26 -9.07 -0.57 23.38
C PHE A 26 -9.54 0.29 24.57
N LEU A 27 -9.70 1.60 24.34
CA LEU A 27 -10.15 2.52 25.38
C LEU A 27 -11.61 2.27 25.80
N CYS A 28 -12.48 1.86 24.86
CA CYS A 28 -13.86 1.49 25.16
C CYS A 28 -13.98 0.14 25.87
N LEU A 29 -13.09 -0.81 25.61
CA LEU A 29 -13.05 -2.08 26.35
C LEU A 29 -12.51 -1.91 27.77
N ASN A 30 -11.82 -0.82 28.07
CA ASN A 30 -11.23 -0.50 29.37
C ASN A 30 -11.70 0.87 29.91
N PRO A 31 -13.04 1.10 30.03
CA PRO A 31 -13.57 2.40 30.45
C PRO A 31 -13.16 2.73 31.87
N GLY A 32 -12.81 3.99 32.14
CA GLY A 32 -12.42 4.47 33.44
C GLY A 32 -11.01 4.12 33.90
N LEU A 33 -10.31 3.20 33.18
CA LEU A 33 -8.92 2.87 33.47
C LEU A 33 -7.97 3.87 32.78
N THR A 34 -6.86 4.17 33.46
CA THR A 34 -5.84 5.06 32.93
C THR A 34 -4.70 4.23 32.37
N HIS A 35 -4.42 4.40 31.09
CA HIS A 35 -3.37 3.69 30.36
C HIS A 35 -2.20 4.64 30.09
N THR A 36 -1.00 4.17 30.36
CA THR A 36 0.25 4.88 30.02
C THR A 36 0.44 4.92 28.51
N ARG A 37 1.33 5.79 28.02
CA ARG A 37 1.69 5.80 26.59
C ARG A 37 2.31 4.49 26.15
N ASP A 38 3.16 3.92 27.00
CA ASP A 38 3.82 2.65 26.74
C ASP A 38 2.82 1.49 26.65
N GLU A 39 1.84 1.43 27.56
CA GLU A 39 0.74 0.45 27.47
C GLU A 39 -0.09 0.63 26.19
N LEU A 40 -0.40 1.85 25.81
CA LEU A 40 -1.11 2.11 24.57
C LEU A 40 -0.28 1.70 23.34
N ILE A 41 1.04 1.94 23.34
CA ILE A 41 1.94 1.49 22.29
C ILE A 41 1.94 -0.04 22.21
N GLU A 42 2.01 -0.72 23.34
CA GLU A 42 2.02 -2.19 23.40
C GLU A 42 0.69 -2.78 22.92
N GLU A 43 -0.43 -2.32 23.47
CA GLU A 43 -1.74 -2.95 23.29
C GLU A 43 -2.45 -2.52 22.00
N VAL A 44 -2.30 -1.25 21.57
CA VAL A 44 -2.99 -0.71 20.40
C VAL A 44 -2.13 -0.82 19.14
N TRP A 45 -0.82 -0.62 19.28
CA TRP A 45 0.14 -0.61 18.16
C TRP A 45 1.16 -1.75 18.22
N ASN A 46 0.89 -2.78 19.05
CA ASN A 46 1.68 -4.03 19.14
C ASN A 46 3.18 -3.80 19.38
N GLY A 47 3.50 -2.88 20.28
CA GLY A 47 4.90 -2.57 20.61
C GLY A 47 5.68 -1.94 19.46
N SER A 48 5.00 -1.39 18.44
CA SER A 48 5.67 -0.62 17.38
C SER A 48 6.50 0.49 18.02
N VAL A 49 7.72 0.76 17.50
CA VAL A 49 8.53 1.91 17.97
C VAL A 49 7.83 3.19 17.54
N LEU A 50 6.87 3.59 18.36
CA LEU A 50 6.19 4.87 18.24
C LEU A 50 6.80 5.80 19.27
N THR A 51 7.06 7.04 18.86
CA THR A 51 7.39 8.09 19.82
C THR A 51 6.13 8.48 20.60
N ASP A 52 6.28 8.96 21.81
CA ASP A 52 5.22 9.59 22.61
C ASP A 52 4.37 10.58 21.82
N GLN A 53 4.96 11.16 20.79
CA GLN A 53 4.33 12.12 19.90
C GLN A 53 3.24 11.48 19.03
N VAL A 54 3.44 10.24 18.56
CA VAL A 54 2.46 9.52 17.73
C VAL A 54 1.21 9.16 18.54
N VAL A 55 1.40 8.68 19.79
CA VAL A 55 0.28 8.42 20.72
C VAL A 55 -0.49 9.72 20.98
N THR A 56 0.24 10.80 21.22
CA THR A 56 -0.36 12.12 21.47
C THR A 56 -1.15 12.61 20.27
N GLN A 57 -0.63 12.42 19.06
CA GLN A 57 -1.30 12.78 17.81
C GLN A 57 -2.56 11.93 17.59
N ALA A 58 -2.48 10.62 17.75
CA ALA A 58 -3.64 9.72 17.61
C ALA A 58 -4.76 10.09 18.60
N VAL A 59 -4.42 10.36 19.86
CA VAL A 59 -5.39 10.84 20.85
C VAL A 59 -6.00 12.19 20.46
N PHE A 60 -5.19 13.10 19.93
CA PHE A 60 -5.68 14.39 19.44
C PHE A 60 -6.67 14.23 18.28
N GLU A 61 -6.35 13.40 17.29
CA GLU A 61 -7.21 13.12 16.14
C GLU A 61 -8.50 12.43 16.57
N LEU A 62 -8.43 11.43 17.45
CA LEU A 62 -9.58 10.75 18.00
C LEU A 62 -10.52 11.73 18.75
N ARG A 63 -9.96 12.62 19.58
CA ARG A 63 -10.72 13.67 20.26
C ARG A 63 -11.42 14.60 19.28
N LYS A 64 -10.74 14.99 18.21
CA LYS A 64 -11.30 15.85 17.16
C LYS A 64 -12.50 15.19 16.50
N VAL A 65 -12.38 13.92 16.10
CA VAL A 65 -13.48 13.14 15.49
C VAL A 65 -14.67 13.04 16.46
N LEU A 66 -14.43 12.60 17.70
CA LEU A 66 -15.49 12.42 18.69
C LEU A 66 -16.16 13.73 19.07
N LYS A 67 -15.43 14.86 19.13
CA LYS A 67 -15.98 16.18 19.45
C LYS A 67 -16.84 16.77 18.33
N THR A 68 -16.42 16.60 17.07
CA THR A 68 -17.12 17.18 15.91
C THR A 68 -18.53 16.61 15.76
N HIS A 69 -18.75 15.37 16.16
CA HIS A 69 -19.99 14.64 15.94
C HIS A 69 -20.77 14.32 17.22
N SER A 70 -20.27 14.75 18.38
CA SER A 70 -20.92 14.55 19.67
C SER A 70 -21.51 15.85 20.22
N LYS A 71 -22.70 15.75 20.82
CA LYS A 71 -23.34 16.87 21.56
C LYS A 71 -22.73 17.10 22.96
N ARG A 72 -21.77 16.27 23.37
CA ARG A 72 -21.12 16.35 24.69
C ARG A 72 -20.10 17.47 24.72
N THR A 73 -20.15 18.30 25.77
CA THR A 73 -19.20 19.42 25.98
C THR A 73 -17.82 18.95 26.47
N SER A 74 -17.77 17.85 27.24
CA SER A 74 -16.52 17.25 27.74
C SER A 74 -15.95 16.21 26.78
N SER A 75 -14.62 16.06 26.74
CA SER A 75 -13.95 15.06 25.92
C SER A 75 -14.16 13.65 26.47
N TYR A 76 -14.42 12.68 25.56
CA TYR A 76 -14.48 11.26 25.93
C TYR A 76 -13.12 10.68 26.33
N VAL A 77 -12.04 11.19 25.75
CA VAL A 77 -10.67 10.77 26.08
C VAL A 77 -10.01 11.86 26.91
N VAL A 78 -9.72 11.58 28.15
CA VAL A 78 -9.16 12.52 29.12
C VAL A 78 -7.67 12.26 29.31
N THR A 79 -6.86 13.34 29.38
CA THR A 79 -5.46 13.24 29.77
C THR A 79 -5.36 13.22 31.29
N VAL A 80 -4.72 12.19 31.82
CA VAL A 80 -4.36 12.12 33.23
C VAL A 80 -2.90 12.55 33.38
N PRO A 81 -2.60 13.73 33.97
CA PRO A 81 -1.23 14.25 34.02
C PRO A 81 -0.24 13.24 34.59
N LYS A 82 0.89 13.04 33.89
CA LYS A 82 1.98 12.10 34.22
C LYS A 82 1.58 10.61 34.26
N ARG A 83 0.32 10.26 33.91
CA ARG A 83 -0.18 8.88 33.94
C ARG A 83 -0.65 8.36 32.59
N GLY A 84 -1.04 9.24 31.65
CA GLY A 84 -1.46 8.82 30.31
C GLY A 84 -2.88 9.26 29.94
N TYR A 85 -3.68 8.35 29.39
CA TYR A 85 -5.02 8.64 28.85
C TYR A 85 -6.06 7.70 29.41
N ARG A 86 -7.31 8.18 29.55
CA ARG A 86 -8.46 7.43 30.07
C ARG A 86 -9.68 7.73 29.23
N PHE A 87 -10.52 6.72 28.99
CA PHE A 87 -11.84 6.92 28.40
C PHE A 87 -12.85 7.23 29.50
N ASP A 88 -13.55 8.35 29.33
CA ASP A 88 -14.49 8.87 30.36
C ASP A 88 -15.91 8.91 29.76
N GLY A 89 -16.46 7.74 29.49
CA GLY A 89 -17.80 7.53 28.95
C GLY A 89 -18.38 6.18 29.38
N GLU A 90 -19.70 6.08 29.41
CA GLU A 90 -20.38 4.79 29.58
C GLU A 90 -20.27 4.02 28.25
N VAL A 91 -19.84 2.76 28.32
CA VAL A 91 -19.75 1.86 27.20
C VAL A 91 -20.66 0.67 27.39
N ARG A 92 -21.48 0.37 26.40
CA ARG A 92 -22.30 -0.86 26.37
C ARG A 92 -21.85 -1.68 25.16
N VAL A 93 -21.55 -2.95 25.38
CA VAL A 93 -21.18 -3.88 24.32
C VAL A 93 -22.41 -4.67 23.91
N GLU A 94 -22.92 -4.44 22.71
CA GLU A 94 -23.98 -5.22 22.10
C GLU A 94 -23.38 -6.21 21.11
N LYS A 95 -23.62 -7.52 21.34
CA LYS A 95 -23.27 -8.55 20.35
C LYS A 95 -24.37 -8.58 19.30
N VAL A 96 -24.05 -8.13 18.09
CA VAL A 96 -24.92 -8.34 16.93
C VAL A 96 -24.68 -9.76 16.44
N GLU A 97 -25.59 -10.67 16.72
CA GLU A 97 -25.63 -11.98 16.08
C GLU A 97 -26.08 -11.76 14.62
N PHE A 98 -25.17 -11.95 13.69
CA PHE A 98 -25.51 -12.03 12.28
C PHE A 98 -26.32 -13.30 12.03
N GLN A 99 -27.66 -13.18 11.91
CA GLN A 99 -28.47 -14.22 11.33
C GLN A 99 -28.06 -14.39 9.86
N LYS A 100 -27.58 -15.59 9.54
CA LYS A 100 -27.38 -16.01 8.14
C LYS A 100 -28.72 -15.93 7.42
N PRO A 101 -28.81 -15.36 6.21
CA PRO A 101 -30.00 -15.50 5.39
C PRO A 101 -30.12 -16.96 4.95
N ASP A 102 -31.18 -17.63 5.38
CA ASP A 102 -31.61 -18.91 4.85
C ASP A 102 -32.02 -18.73 3.38
N LEU A 103 -31.28 -19.41 2.52
CA LEU A 103 -31.64 -19.64 1.12
C LEU A 103 -32.69 -20.73 1.06
N GLN A 104 -33.96 -20.39 0.95
CA GLN A 104 -34.97 -21.32 0.42
C GLN A 104 -35.92 -20.60 -0.54
N ASN A 105 -35.72 -20.92 -1.76
CA ASN A 105 -36.52 -21.21 -2.95
C ASN A 105 -37.75 -20.36 -3.32
N PRO A 106 -37.92 -20.10 -4.61
CA PRO A 106 -38.95 -19.21 -5.14
C PRO A 106 -40.18 -20.07 -5.59
N GLU A 107 -41.36 -19.56 -5.40
CA GLU A 107 -42.47 -19.74 -6.34
C GLU A 107 -43.71 -18.91 -5.97
N GLN A 108 -44.29 -18.39 -7.05
CA GLN A 108 -45.68 -17.96 -7.29
C GLN A 108 -46.06 -16.51 -6.97
N LEU A 109 -46.08 -15.70 -8.04
CA LEU A 109 -47.23 -15.13 -8.76
C LEU A 109 -48.49 -14.81 -7.91
N ASP A 110 -48.85 -13.54 -7.79
CA ASP A 110 -50.06 -13.11 -8.52
C ASP A 110 -50.26 -11.58 -8.54
N VAL A 111 -50.91 -11.18 -9.58
CA VAL A 111 -51.27 -9.90 -10.15
C VAL A 111 -52.45 -9.27 -9.39
N ASN A 112 -52.46 -7.94 -9.23
CA ASN A 112 -53.55 -7.01 -9.52
C ASN A 112 -53.26 -5.62 -8.90
N GLU A 113 -53.03 -4.67 -9.70
CA GLU A 113 -53.94 -3.68 -10.36
C GLU A 113 -54.62 -2.67 -9.44
N ARG A 114 -54.41 -1.45 -9.89
CA ARG A 114 -55.24 -0.24 -9.95
C ARG A 114 -54.93 0.91 -9.03
N GLN A 115 -54.35 1.92 -9.64
CA GLN A 115 -54.96 3.21 -10.02
C GLN A 115 -55.57 4.06 -8.88
N SER A 116 -55.04 5.27 -8.66
CA SER A 116 -55.66 6.50 -9.12
C SER A 116 -54.96 7.75 -8.58
N THR A 117 -54.53 8.57 -9.50
CA THR A 117 -54.39 10.03 -9.36
C THR A 117 -55.81 10.63 -9.33
N PRO A 118 -56.01 11.79 -8.72
CA PRO A 118 -56.14 12.98 -9.54
C PRO A 118 -55.63 14.30 -8.95
N GLU A 119 -55.14 15.11 -9.82
CA GLU A 119 -55.14 16.58 -9.84
C GLU A 119 -56.53 17.09 -10.31
N PRO A 120 -56.78 18.37 -10.49
CA PRO A 120 -56.63 19.62 -9.72
C PRO A 120 -57.97 20.39 -9.57
N GLN A 121 -57.99 21.54 -8.91
CA GLN A 121 -58.99 22.61 -9.18
C GLN A 121 -58.57 23.94 -8.57
N GLU A 122 -58.41 24.83 -9.26
CA GLU A 122 -58.66 26.17 -9.78
C GLU A 122 -59.93 26.88 -9.21
N LEU A 123 -59.85 28.23 -9.31
CA LEU A 123 -60.89 29.30 -9.30
C LEU A 123 -61.13 30.00 -7.96
N VAL A 124 -61.33 31.31 -7.81
CA VAL A 124 -61.62 32.40 -8.70
C VAL A 124 -61.62 33.74 -7.91
N GLU A 125 -61.13 34.78 -8.54
CA GLU A 125 -61.43 36.20 -8.49
C GLU A 125 -62.35 36.84 -7.39
N ARG A 126 -61.95 38.04 -6.91
CA ARG A 126 -62.72 39.30 -7.20
C ARG A 126 -62.03 40.57 -6.71
N GLU A 127 -61.84 41.44 -7.62
CA GLU A 127 -61.91 42.86 -7.74
C GLU A 127 -62.29 43.72 -6.53
N GLY A 128 -61.62 44.90 -6.48
CA GLY A 128 -62.05 46.07 -5.71
C GLY A 128 -61.12 47.27 -5.96
N ARG A 129 -61.57 48.10 -6.86
CA ARG A 129 -61.05 49.38 -7.35
C ARG A 129 -61.12 50.46 -6.29
N GLU A 130 -60.11 51.35 -6.16
CA GLU A 130 -60.36 52.81 -6.17
C GLU A 130 -59.02 53.58 -6.36
N GLU A 131 -59.18 54.62 -7.20
CA GLU A 131 -58.22 55.59 -7.68
C GLU A 131 -57.89 56.63 -6.60
N GLY A 132 -56.70 57.10 -6.49
CA GLY A 132 -56.29 58.27 -5.74
C GLY A 132 -55.07 58.93 -6.36
N TYR A 133 -55.33 59.94 -7.19
CA TYR A 133 -54.33 60.74 -7.87
C TYR A 133 -53.67 61.72 -6.90
N VAL A 134 -52.32 61.70 -6.75
CA VAL A 134 -51.56 62.80 -6.13
C VAL A 134 -50.29 63.06 -6.96
N LYS A 135 -50.10 64.34 -7.30
CA LYS A 135 -49.07 64.94 -8.15
C LYS A 135 -47.61 64.69 -7.59
N PRO A 136 -46.62 64.65 -8.45
CA PRO A 136 -45.25 64.38 -8.07
C PRO A 136 -44.52 65.62 -7.53
N SER A 137 -43.82 65.49 -6.45
CA SER A 137 -42.86 66.47 -5.89
C SER A 137 -41.46 66.21 -6.41
N GLU A 138 -40.77 67.29 -6.70
CA GLU A 138 -39.43 67.41 -7.36
C GLU A 138 -38.21 66.85 -6.60
N ASN A 139 -38.29 65.74 -5.89
CA ASN A 139 -37.12 65.16 -5.23
C ASN A 139 -36.63 63.85 -5.83
N SER A 140 -37.09 63.48 -7.04
CA SER A 140 -36.82 62.15 -7.61
C SER A 140 -35.47 61.99 -8.38
N LEU A 141 -34.77 63.08 -8.68
CA LEU A 141 -33.51 63.01 -9.47
C LEU A 141 -32.26 62.64 -8.65
N ARG A 142 -32.25 62.97 -7.36
CA ARG A 142 -31.13 62.59 -6.48
C ARG A 142 -31.21 61.13 -6.04
N SER A 143 -32.40 60.63 -5.80
CA SER A 143 -32.66 59.23 -5.42
C SER A 143 -32.32 58.25 -6.56
N ARG A 144 -32.68 58.57 -7.80
CA ARG A 144 -32.36 57.71 -8.96
C ARG A 144 -30.85 57.56 -9.20
N LYS A 145 -30.05 58.62 -9.05
CA LYS A 145 -28.59 58.53 -9.18
C LYS A 145 -27.97 57.69 -8.08
N LEU A 146 -28.48 57.76 -6.86
CA LEU A 146 -28.05 56.92 -5.76
C LEU A 146 -28.36 55.44 -6.00
N HIS A 147 -29.55 55.11 -6.52
CA HIS A 147 -29.92 53.74 -6.89
C HIS A 147 -29.08 53.19 -8.05
N TYR A 148 -28.71 53.99 -9.04
CA TYR A 148 -27.79 53.57 -10.09
C TYR A 148 -26.38 53.34 -9.57
N ILE A 149 -25.88 54.14 -8.62
CA ILE A 149 -24.59 53.93 -7.98
C ILE A 149 -24.61 52.66 -7.12
N LEU A 150 -25.68 52.43 -6.35
CA LEU A 150 -25.84 51.21 -5.57
C LEU A 150 -25.97 49.97 -6.46
N ALA A 151 -26.70 50.06 -7.55
CA ALA A 151 -26.82 48.97 -8.52
C ALA A 151 -25.48 48.67 -9.21
N PHE A 152 -24.71 49.70 -9.56
CA PHE A 152 -23.36 49.52 -10.12
C PHE A 152 -22.40 48.89 -9.11
N LEU A 153 -22.42 49.31 -7.85
CA LEU A 153 -21.64 48.73 -6.76
C LEU A 153 -22.00 47.26 -6.52
N ALA A 154 -23.30 46.92 -6.55
CA ALA A 154 -23.78 45.54 -6.44
C ALA A 154 -23.27 44.69 -7.62
N VAL A 155 -23.29 45.19 -8.84
CA VAL A 155 -22.73 44.49 -10.01
C VAL A 155 -21.23 44.29 -9.88
N VAL A 156 -20.49 45.27 -9.40
CA VAL A 156 -19.03 45.15 -9.15
C VAL A 156 -18.75 44.10 -8.09
N ILE A 157 -19.53 44.06 -7.01
CA ILE A 157 -19.41 43.05 -5.96
C ILE A 157 -19.71 41.64 -6.51
N VAL A 158 -20.74 41.48 -7.29
CA VAL A 158 -21.10 40.21 -7.94
C VAL A 158 -19.99 39.78 -8.91
N LEU A 159 -19.42 40.70 -9.67
CA LEU A 159 -18.28 40.40 -10.55
C LEU A 159 -17.03 40.01 -9.77
N GLN A 160 -16.72 40.68 -8.64
CA GLN A 160 -15.62 40.33 -7.78
C GLN A 160 -15.84 38.95 -7.11
N LEU A 161 -17.04 38.66 -6.65
CA LEU A 161 -17.37 37.34 -6.07
C LEU A 161 -17.35 36.25 -7.15
N SER A 162 -17.84 36.52 -8.37
CA SER A 162 -17.72 35.58 -9.49
C SER A 162 -16.29 35.36 -9.92
N TYR A 163 -15.46 36.43 -9.94
CA TYR A 163 -14.04 36.33 -10.23
C TYR A 163 -13.30 35.54 -9.15
N MET A 164 -13.60 35.79 -7.88
CA MET A 164 -13.02 35.06 -6.75
C MET A 164 -13.45 33.59 -6.74
N TRP A 165 -14.74 33.33 -7.02
CA TRP A 165 -15.27 31.97 -7.18
C TRP A 165 -14.63 31.25 -8.39
N PHE A 166 -14.50 31.93 -9.54
CA PHE A 166 -13.86 31.40 -10.73
C PHE A 166 -12.36 31.19 -10.53
N TYR A 167 -11.69 32.07 -9.77
CA TYR A 167 -10.26 31.95 -9.44
C TYR A 167 -10.00 30.87 -8.38
N GLN A 168 -10.93 30.67 -7.46
CA GLN A 168 -10.87 29.54 -6.51
C GLN A 168 -11.20 28.21 -7.19
N ASN A 169 -12.10 28.21 -8.17
CA ASN A 169 -12.39 27.01 -8.98
C ASN A 169 -11.37 26.78 -10.10
N LYS A 170 -10.57 27.76 -10.48
CA LYS A 170 -9.42 27.61 -11.39
C LYS A 170 -8.17 27.09 -10.73
N LYS A 171 -8.16 26.88 -9.41
CA LYS A 171 -7.22 25.96 -8.82
C LYS A 171 -7.52 24.60 -9.43
N SER A 172 -6.73 24.26 -10.43
CA SER A 172 -6.51 22.99 -11.13
C SER A 172 -7.64 21.99 -10.98
N PRO A 173 -8.12 21.33 -12.03
CA PRO A 173 -8.75 20.07 -11.80
C PRO A 173 -7.74 19.31 -10.92
N SER A 174 -7.94 19.37 -9.62
CA SER A 174 -7.37 18.36 -8.76
C SER A 174 -7.83 17.11 -9.47
N GLN A 175 -6.87 16.44 -10.10
CA GLN A 175 -6.99 15.04 -10.31
C GLN A 175 -7.74 14.54 -9.09
N ALA A 176 -8.96 14.08 -9.33
CA ALA A 176 -9.59 13.09 -8.48
C ALA A 176 -8.84 11.76 -8.72
N GLY A 177 -7.51 11.84 -8.66
CA GLY A 177 -6.66 10.81 -8.14
C GLY A 177 -6.87 10.95 -6.65
N SER A 178 -7.48 9.96 -6.03
CA SER A 178 -7.43 9.74 -4.62
C SER A 178 -6.12 10.32 -4.09
N THR A 179 -6.19 11.49 -3.48
CA THR A 179 -5.28 11.81 -2.42
C THR A 179 -5.63 10.80 -1.32
N HIS A 180 -5.21 9.56 -1.54
CA HIS A 180 -4.63 8.86 -0.44
C HIS A 180 -3.61 9.86 0.07
N SER A 181 -3.95 10.62 1.10
CA SER A 181 -2.95 11.18 1.96
C SER A 181 -2.02 9.99 2.09
N LEU A 182 -0.79 10.16 1.62
CA LEU A 182 0.30 9.31 2.01
C LEU A 182 0.33 9.51 3.52
N SER A 183 -0.59 8.82 4.23
CA SER A 183 -0.40 8.57 5.62
C SER A 183 1.00 8.03 5.60
N HIS A 184 1.91 8.70 6.25
CA HIS A 184 3.25 8.23 6.46
C HIS A 184 3.02 6.87 7.09
N TYR A 185 2.99 5.82 6.25
CA TYR A 185 3.04 4.46 6.71
C TYR A 185 4.40 4.36 7.35
N GLU A 186 4.45 4.54 8.66
CA GLU A 186 5.66 4.34 9.42
C GLU A 186 6.11 2.92 9.16
N PHE A 187 7.24 2.80 8.48
CA PHE A 187 7.81 1.51 8.17
C PHE A 187 8.21 0.83 9.48
N ARG A 188 7.77 -0.40 9.64
CA ARG A 188 8.27 -1.24 10.71
C ARG A 188 9.64 -1.76 10.31
N TYR A 189 10.68 -1.24 10.92
CA TYR A 189 12.04 -1.69 10.66
C TYR A 189 12.26 -3.07 11.25
N VAL A 190 12.81 -3.97 10.43
CA VAL A 190 13.09 -5.37 10.78
C VAL A 190 14.57 -5.65 10.63
N VAL A 191 15.18 -6.17 11.69
CA VAL A 191 16.50 -6.81 11.60
C VAL A 191 16.29 -8.24 11.11
N LEU A 192 16.90 -8.57 9.98
CA LEU A 192 16.89 -9.92 9.42
C LEU A 192 18.26 -10.56 9.62
N ASN A 193 18.35 -11.53 10.52
CA ASN A 193 19.53 -12.34 10.76
C ASN A 193 19.33 -13.70 10.12
N VAL A 194 20.16 -14.01 9.13
CA VAL A 194 20.17 -15.32 8.45
C VAL A 194 21.54 -15.93 8.65
N THR A 195 21.59 -17.17 9.15
CA THR A 195 22.87 -17.87 9.36
C THR A 195 23.57 -18.21 8.04
N GLU A 196 24.90 -18.31 8.08
CA GLU A 196 25.68 -18.62 6.88
C GLU A 196 25.33 -20.00 6.30
N GLU A 197 24.89 -20.95 7.12
CA GLU A 197 24.44 -22.27 6.64
C GLU A 197 23.18 -22.18 5.78
N VAL A 198 22.28 -21.22 6.08
CA VAL A 198 21.09 -20.94 5.23
C VAL A 198 21.51 -20.23 3.97
N LYS A 199 22.38 -19.21 4.06
CA LYS A 199 22.85 -18.45 2.88
C LYS A 199 23.66 -19.32 1.91
N ALA A 200 24.41 -20.29 2.42
CA ALA A 200 25.20 -21.24 1.62
C ALA A 200 24.32 -22.23 0.82
N GLN A 201 23.04 -22.33 1.14
CA GLN A 201 22.06 -23.16 0.40
C GLN A 201 21.11 -22.23 -0.38
N PRO A 202 21.36 -22.01 -1.68
CA PRO A 202 20.61 -21.01 -2.48
C PRO A 202 19.09 -21.18 -2.39
N GLU A 203 18.61 -22.42 -2.42
CA GLU A 203 17.19 -22.74 -2.34
C GLU A 203 16.57 -22.35 -1.00
N LEU A 204 17.29 -22.50 0.11
CA LEU A 204 16.81 -22.10 1.43
C LEU A 204 16.86 -20.58 1.59
N TYR A 205 17.93 -19.96 1.11
CA TYR A 205 18.04 -18.51 1.14
C TYR A 205 16.96 -17.86 0.27
N GLY A 206 16.65 -18.44 -0.89
CA GLY A 206 15.54 -18.00 -1.73
C GLY A 206 14.17 -18.09 -1.05
N ILE A 207 13.92 -19.16 -0.27
CA ILE A 207 12.71 -19.24 0.57
C ILE A 207 12.66 -18.07 1.54
N VAL A 208 13.77 -17.74 2.21
CA VAL A 208 13.84 -16.61 3.17
C VAL A 208 13.54 -15.29 2.48
N ILE A 209 14.14 -15.02 1.32
CA ILE A 209 13.92 -13.81 0.55
C ILE A 209 12.44 -13.70 0.14
N LYS A 210 11.85 -14.79 -0.38
CA LYS A 210 10.44 -14.82 -0.75
C LYS A 210 9.50 -14.70 0.44
N LEU A 211 9.87 -15.26 1.59
CA LEU A 211 9.11 -15.09 2.82
C LEU A 211 9.02 -13.61 3.22
N ILE A 212 10.15 -12.90 3.22
CA ILE A 212 10.19 -11.47 3.55
C ILE A 212 9.42 -10.63 2.52
N GLU A 213 9.54 -10.97 1.22
CA GLU A 213 8.76 -10.31 0.15
C GLU A 213 7.26 -10.45 0.39
N HIS A 214 6.78 -11.67 0.69
CA HIS A 214 5.35 -11.92 0.93
C HIS A 214 4.83 -11.32 2.25
N ILE A 215 5.62 -11.33 3.31
CA ILE A 215 5.27 -10.59 4.53
C ILE A 215 5.13 -9.10 4.23
N GLY A 216 5.99 -8.55 3.37
CA GLY A 216 5.92 -7.17 2.91
C GLY A 216 4.61 -6.81 2.20
N PHE A 217 3.96 -7.76 1.51
CA PHE A 217 2.66 -7.52 0.85
C PHE A 217 1.52 -7.21 1.83
N TYR A 218 1.63 -7.68 3.07
CA TYR A 218 0.59 -7.53 4.10
C TYR A 218 1.02 -6.61 5.25
N SER A 219 2.28 -6.14 5.22
CA SER A 219 2.84 -5.34 6.30
C SER A 219 3.79 -4.29 5.74
N ASN A 220 3.93 -3.17 6.48
CA ASN A 220 4.87 -2.12 6.11
C ASN A 220 6.27 -2.39 6.66
N ILE A 221 6.78 -3.62 6.54
CA ILE A 221 8.11 -3.94 7.03
C ILE A 221 9.19 -3.44 6.07
N ARG A 222 10.30 -2.97 6.65
CA ARG A 222 11.56 -2.70 5.95
C ARG A 222 12.70 -3.42 6.63
N VAL A 223 13.42 -4.24 5.87
CA VAL A 223 14.64 -4.87 6.35
C VAL A 223 15.74 -3.82 6.44
N VAL A 224 16.27 -3.66 7.63
CA VAL A 224 17.35 -2.71 7.93
C VAL A 224 18.70 -3.29 7.53
N LYS A 225 19.51 -2.49 6.83
CA LYS A 225 20.84 -2.88 6.35
C LYS A 225 21.98 -2.31 7.19
N SER A 226 21.84 -1.05 7.64
CA SER A 226 22.90 -0.37 8.39
C SER A 226 22.78 -0.64 9.88
N ASP A 227 23.93 -0.67 10.57
CA ASP A 227 23.96 -0.91 12.02
C ASP A 227 23.28 0.20 12.83
N GLU A 228 23.24 1.42 12.32
CA GLU A 228 22.55 2.54 12.95
C GLU A 228 21.05 2.32 12.97
N HIS A 229 20.46 1.93 11.83
CA HIS A 229 19.02 1.67 11.74
C HIS A 229 18.63 0.39 12.49
N LYS A 230 19.56 -0.56 12.72
CA LYS A 230 19.31 -1.74 13.56
C LYS A 230 18.92 -1.37 14.98
N LYS A 231 19.40 -0.23 15.49
CA LYS A 231 19.02 0.26 16.84
C LYS A 231 17.57 0.73 16.90
N LEU A 232 17.00 1.17 15.78
CA LEU A 232 15.63 1.64 15.66
C LEU A 232 14.61 0.53 15.38
N ALA A 233 15.08 -0.68 15.01
CA ALA A 233 14.24 -1.80 14.67
C ALA A 233 13.70 -2.49 15.93
N ALA A 234 12.38 -2.52 16.09
CA ALA A 234 11.72 -3.25 17.15
C ALA A 234 11.54 -4.74 16.85
N ILE A 235 11.56 -5.12 15.57
CA ILE A 235 11.33 -6.48 15.08
C ILE A 235 12.65 -7.10 14.68
N GLU A 236 12.85 -8.36 15.08
CA GLU A 236 14.01 -9.14 14.69
C GLU A 236 13.57 -10.54 14.24
N PHE A 237 13.91 -10.89 13.00
CA PHE A 237 13.76 -12.24 12.47
C PHE A 237 15.11 -12.94 12.46
N ASN A 238 15.19 -14.06 13.17
CA ASN A 238 16.36 -14.92 13.21
C ASN A 238 16.04 -16.21 12.47
N ILE A 239 16.73 -16.46 11.38
CA ILE A 239 16.51 -17.63 10.52
C ILE A 239 17.76 -18.47 10.45
N SER A 240 17.60 -19.73 10.83
CA SER A 240 18.70 -20.71 10.90
C SER A 240 18.24 -22.09 10.47
N THR A 241 19.18 -23.01 10.33
CA THR A 241 18.88 -24.42 10.18
C THR A 241 18.75 -25.09 11.54
N ALA A 242 17.89 -26.09 11.62
CA ALA A 242 17.78 -26.99 12.77
C ALA A 242 17.63 -28.42 12.30
N LYS A 243 18.22 -29.36 12.99
CA LYS A 243 18.01 -30.78 12.73
C LYS A 243 16.66 -31.24 13.27
N SER A 244 16.01 -32.14 12.55
CA SER A 244 14.80 -32.82 13.03
C SER A 244 15.13 -33.63 14.29
N SER A 245 14.11 -34.02 15.08
CA SER A 245 14.29 -34.82 16.31
C SER A 245 15.01 -36.16 16.07
N ASP A 246 14.88 -36.70 14.85
CA ASP A 246 15.58 -37.92 14.41
C ASP A 246 17.01 -37.67 13.86
N GLY A 247 17.45 -36.40 13.82
CA GLY A 247 18.75 -35.95 13.31
C GLY A 247 18.93 -36.06 11.79
N LYS A 248 17.96 -36.67 11.07
CA LYS A 248 18.10 -37.03 9.65
C LYS A 248 17.72 -35.94 8.67
N LYS A 249 16.83 -35.01 9.07
CA LYS A 249 16.31 -33.99 8.19
C LYS A 249 16.67 -32.60 8.69
N THR A 250 17.10 -31.73 7.78
CA THR A 250 17.26 -30.31 8.05
C THR A 250 15.87 -29.61 8.00
N ARG A 251 15.63 -28.70 8.91
CA ARG A 251 14.46 -27.86 8.97
C ARG A 251 14.89 -26.40 9.01
N LEU A 252 14.08 -25.52 8.49
CA LEU A 252 14.25 -24.08 8.64
C LEU A 252 13.63 -23.64 9.96
N LEU A 253 14.41 -23.06 10.86
CA LEU A 253 13.96 -22.49 12.11
C LEU A 253 13.73 -20.98 11.90
N VAL A 254 12.52 -20.53 12.09
CA VAL A 254 12.12 -19.13 12.03
C VAL A 254 11.77 -18.66 13.42
N LYS A 255 12.46 -17.62 13.89
CA LYS A 255 12.24 -17.01 15.20
C LYS A 255 11.97 -15.52 15.01
N TYR A 256 10.86 -15.04 15.58
CA TYR A 256 10.54 -13.62 15.67
C TYR A 256 10.71 -13.16 17.11
N VAL A 257 11.48 -12.12 17.31
CA VAL A 257 11.74 -11.49 18.60
C VAL A 257 11.33 -10.03 18.54
N ASN A 258 10.54 -9.58 19.51
CA ASN A 258 10.35 -8.18 19.77
C ASN A 258 11.57 -7.66 20.55
N ARG A 259 12.36 -6.78 19.96
CA ARG A 259 13.62 -6.29 20.55
C ARG A 259 13.40 -5.31 21.70
N ALA A 260 12.26 -4.64 21.72
CA ALA A 260 11.93 -3.70 22.79
C ALA A 260 11.60 -4.44 24.10
N SER A 261 10.82 -5.52 24.02
CA SER A 261 10.43 -6.32 25.19
C SER A 261 11.31 -7.53 25.44
N GLY A 262 12.12 -7.95 24.47
CA GLY A 262 12.85 -9.23 24.48
C GLY A 262 11.94 -10.46 24.30
N GLY A 263 10.63 -10.23 24.09
CA GLY A 263 9.65 -11.30 23.92
C GLY A 263 9.82 -12.07 22.62
N VAL A 264 9.65 -13.40 22.69
CA VAL A 264 9.68 -14.29 21.51
C VAL A 264 8.24 -14.55 21.09
N HIS A 265 7.83 -13.99 19.94
CA HIS A 265 6.49 -14.12 19.42
C HIS A 265 6.31 -15.34 18.50
N LEU A 266 7.39 -15.79 17.85
CA LEU A 266 7.42 -17.02 17.06
C LEU A 266 8.74 -17.74 17.24
N ASN A 267 8.69 -19.08 17.38
CA ASN A 267 9.86 -19.96 17.37
C ASN A 267 9.46 -21.32 16.81
N ARG A 268 9.45 -21.44 15.48
CA ARG A 268 8.88 -22.61 14.79
C ARG A 268 9.84 -23.18 13.75
N ARG A 269 9.77 -24.51 13.59
CA ARG A 269 10.55 -25.27 12.61
C ARG A 269 9.67 -25.68 11.44
N TYR A 270 10.13 -25.41 10.23
CA TYR A 270 9.41 -25.71 9.00
C TYR A 270 10.17 -26.72 8.15
N SER A 271 9.41 -27.50 7.38
CA SER A 271 10.00 -28.47 6.45
C SER A 271 10.71 -27.75 5.31
N THR A 272 11.87 -28.27 4.91
CA THR A 272 12.62 -27.83 3.73
C THR A 272 12.36 -28.72 2.51
N ASN A 273 11.38 -29.64 2.60
CA ASN A 273 10.99 -30.51 1.51
C ASN A 273 10.11 -29.78 0.50
N PHE A 274 10.60 -29.56 -0.70
CA PHE A 274 9.88 -28.86 -1.76
C PHE A 274 8.61 -29.58 -2.24
N ALA A 275 8.48 -30.88 -2.03
CA ALA A 275 7.20 -31.56 -2.28
C ALA A 275 6.04 -31.07 -1.40
N ARG A 276 6.38 -30.38 -0.29
CA ARG A 276 5.40 -29.77 0.62
C ARG A 276 5.47 -28.23 0.60
N PHE A 277 6.05 -27.64 -0.43
CA PHE A 277 6.23 -26.20 -0.51
C PHE A 277 4.88 -25.45 -0.41
N HIS A 278 3.88 -25.86 -1.18
CA HIS A 278 2.57 -25.23 -1.22
C HIS A 278 1.73 -25.36 0.06
N GLU A 279 2.18 -26.23 0.98
CA GLU A 279 1.62 -26.35 2.33
C GLU A 279 2.47 -25.57 3.34
N THR A 280 3.80 -25.70 3.25
CA THR A 280 4.72 -25.19 4.26
C THR A 280 4.94 -23.68 4.11
N PHE A 281 5.03 -23.17 2.89
CA PHE A 281 5.37 -21.77 2.64
C PHE A 281 4.24 -20.82 3.05
N PRO A 282 2.95 -21.04 2.70
CA PRO A 282 1.86 -20.24 3.23
C PRO A 282 1.75 -20.32 4.75
N ALA A 283 1.98 -21.50 5.35
CA ALA A 283 1.99 -21.64 6.81
C ALA A 283 3.11 -20.81 7.49
N MET A 284 4.28 -20.65 6.87
CA MET A 284 5.33 -19.77 7.38
C MET A 284 4.91 -18.30 7.35
N ILE A 285 4.24 -17.88 6.27
CA ILE A 285 3.74 -16.52 6.11
C ILE A 285 2.65 -16.24 7.16
N ASP A 286 1.64 -17.12 7.26
CA ASP A 286 0.54 -16.99 8.20
C ASP A 286 1.02 -16.93 9.65
N ASP A 287 1.91 -17.84 10.05
CA ASP A 287 2.48 -17.86 11.40
C ASP A 287 3.21 -16.54 11.75
N LEU A 288 3.99 -15.96 10.80
CA LEU A 288 4.68 -14.70 11.01
C LEU A 288 3.70 -13.52 11.05
N LEU A 289 2.71 -13.49 10.16
CA LEU A 289 1.69 -12.44 10.14
C LEU A 289 0.87 -12.46 11.42
N ARG A 290 0.42 -13.62 11.87
CA ARG A 290 -0.29 -13.78 13.16
C ARG A 290 0.59 -13.37 14.34
N ALA A 291 1.88 -13.72 14.33
CA ALA A 291 2.83 -13.27 15.35
C ALA A 291 3.05 -11.75 15.34
N MET A 292 2.78 -11.09 14.20
CA MET A 292 2.77 -9.63 14.04
C MET A 292 1.39 -9.01 14.27
N TYR A 293 0.40 -9.82 14.68
CA TYR A 293 -1.01 -9.43 14.84
C TYR A 293 -1.66 -8.90 13.55
N ILE A 294 -1.28 -9.50 12.43
CA ILE A 294 -1.86 -9.23 11.12
C ILE A 294 -2.67 -10.46 10.71
N ASP A 295 -3.96 -10.28 10.56
CA ASP A 295 -4.86 -11.34 10.11
C ASP A 295 -5.11 -11.18 8.61
N VAL A 296 -4.83 -12.24 7.84
CA VAL A 296 -5.02 -12.28 6.39
C VAL A 296 -5.85 -13.50 6.05
N PRO A 297 -6.91 -13.36 5.25
CA PRO A 297 -7.73 -14.50 4.85
C PRO A 297 -6.90 -15.59 4.13
N ASP A 298 -7.13 -16.84 4.49
CA ASP A 298 -6.43 -17.99 3.89
C ASP A 298 -6.52 -18.00 2.37
N GLU A 299 -7.69 -17.63 1.82
CA GLU A 299 -7.90 -17.56 0.37
C GLU A 299 -6.97 -16.54 -0.32
N GLU A 300 -6.68 -15.43 0.35
CA GLU A 300 -5.77 -14.41 -0.18
C GLU A 300 -4.31 -14.90 -0.15
N LEU A 301 -3.90 -15.51 0.95
CA LEU A 301 -2.58 -16.16 1.07
C LEU A 301 -2.41 -17.23 -0.02
N GLN A 302 -3.37 -18.11 -0.17
CA GLN A 302 -3.34 -19.17 -1.19
C GLN A 302 -3.29 -18.61 -2.60
N ARG A 303 -4.04 -17.54 -2.90
CA ARG A 303 -4.02 -16.87 -4.21
C ARG A 303 -2.62 -16.35 -4.55
N ASN A 304 -1.94 -15.72 -3.59
CA ASN A 304 -0.59 -15.18 -3.80
C ASN A 304 0.48 -16.27 -3.91
N ILE A 305 0.25 -17.45 -3.34
CA ILE A 305 1.18 -18.59 -3.42
C ILE A 305 0.92 -19.49 -4.64
N SER A 306 -0.32 -19.54 -5.11
CA SER A 306 -0.71 -20.37 -6.28
C SER A 306 -0.03 -19.97 -7.60
N VAL A 307 0.64 -18.80 -7.61
CA VAL A 307 1.44 -18.36 -8.77
C VAL A 307 2.68 -19.21 -9.01
N PHE A 308 3.23 -19.83 -7.95
CA PHE A 308 4.39 -20.71 -8.07
C PHE A 308 4.02 -22.02 -8.79
N PRO A 309 4.96 -22.63 -9.55
CA PRO A 309 4.73 -23.92 -10.18
C PRO A 309 4.35 -25.01 -9.18
N GLN A 310 3.55 -25.97 -9.60
CA GLN A 310 3.22 -27.14 -8.77
C GLN A 310 4.33 -28.18 -8.72
N ASP A 311 5.19 -28.21 -9.74
CA ASP A 311 6.33 -29.10 -9.78
C ASP A 311 7.40 -28.69 -8.75
N LYS A 312 7.77 -29.64 -7.89
CA LYS A 312 8.71 -29.41 -6.76
C LYS A 312 10.12 -28.98 -7.21
N GLU A 313 10.59 -29.54 -8.32
CA GLU A 313 11.94 -29.23 -8.84
C GLU A 313 11.94 -27.85 -9.49
N SER A 314 10.86 -27.46 -10.18
CA SER A 314 10.66 -26.12 -10.70
C SER A 314 10.65 -25.07 -9.59
N VAL A 315 9.92 -25.31 -8.49
CA VAL A 315 9.90 -24.41 -7.33
C VAL A 315 11.28 -24.33 -6.69
N LYS A 316 11.97 -25.49 -6.54
CA LYS A 316 13.32 -25.52 -5.99
C LYS A 316 14.29 -24.69 -6.85
N ALA A 317 14.23 -24.83 -8.16
CA ALA A 317 15.04 -24.04 -9.09
C ALA A 317 14.71 -22.54 -8.97
N LEU A 318 13.43 -22.14 -8.87
CA LEU A 318 13.04 -20.75 -8.64
C LEU A 318 13.59 -20.18 -7.33
N MET A 319 13.53 -20.95 -6.25
CA MET A 319 14.08 -20.53 -4.97
C MET A 319 15.61 -20.43 -5.04
N SER A 320 16.29 -21.39 -5.71
CA SER A 320 17.73 -21.34 -5.93
C SER A 320 18.14 -20.11 -6.74
N ALA A 321 17.42 -19.81 -7.83
CA ALA A 321 17.65 -18.59 -8.63
C ALA A 321 17.51 -17.32 -7.76
N THR A 322 16.45 -17.25 -6.95
CA THR A 322 16.22 -16.12 -6.03
C THR A 322 17.37 -15.99 -5.03
N GLY A 323 17.77 -17.07 -4.39
CA GLY A 323 18.85 -17.07 -3.40
C GLY A 323 20.19 -16.61 -3.99
N VAL A 324 20.55 -17.10 -5.18
CA VAL A 324 21.75 -16.65 -5.92
C VAL A 324 21.68 -15.17 -6.22
N SER A 325 20.55 -14.68 -6.75
CA SER A 325 20.37 -13.26 -7.11
C SER A 325 20.53 -12.28 -5.94
N TYR A 326 20.40 -12.76 -4.70
CA TYR A 326 20.58 -11.96 -3.48
C TYR A 326 21.90 -12.20 -2.76
N SER A 327 22.57 -13.32 -3.02
CA SER A 327 23.86 -13.66 -2.39
C SER A 327 25.07 -13.22 -3.22
N THR A 328 24.92 -13.19 -4.53
CA THR A 328 26.02 -12.87 -5.46
C THR A 328 25.55 -11.93 -6.56
N VAL A 329 26.52 -11.30 -7.24
CA VAL A 329 26.28 -10.53 -8.48
C VAL A 329 26.38 -11.44 -9.71
N ASP A 330 26.45 -12.77 -9.51
CA ASP A 330 26.59 -13.75 -10.57
C ASP A 330 25.23 -14.02 -11.25
N PHE A 331 24.96 -13.24 -12.30
CA PHE A 331 23.75 -13.40 -13.10
C PHE A 331 23.69 -14.74 -13.86
N ASP A 332 24.82 -15.27 -14.28
CA ASP A 332 24.84 -16.47 -15.13
C ASP A 332 24.37 -17.71 -14.34
N MET A 333 24.77 -17.81 -13.05
CA MET A 333 24.27 -18.86 -12.17
C MET A 333 22.77 -18.71 -11.89
N ALA A 334 22.29 -17.50 -11.61
CA ALA A 334 20.87 -17.24 -11.41
C ALA A 334 20.05 -17.58 -12.65
N LEU A 335 20.52 -17.16 -13.84
CA LEU A 335 19.89 -17.47 -15.13
C LEU A 335 19.76 -18.97 -15.38
N LYS A 336 20.78 -19.75 -15.05
CA LYS A 336 20.73 -21.21 -15.18
C LYS A 336 19.53 -21.78 -14.44
N TYR A 337 19.34 -21.39 -13.19
CA TYR A 337 18.22 -21.85 -12.38
C TYR A 337 16.86 -21.33 -12.86
N PHE A 338 16.75 -20.07 -13.35
CA PHE A 338 15.49 -19.57 -13.91
C PHE A 338 15.09 -20.32 -15.18
N ARG A 339 16.06 -20.63 -16.07
CA ARG A 339 15.82 -21.44 -17.25
C ARG A 339 15.40 -22.86 -16.93
N GLU A 340 16.05 -23.47 -15.95
CA GLU A 340 15.69 -24.80 -15.41
C GLU A 340 14.24 -24.80 -14.90
N ALA A 341 13.88 -23.82 -14.07
CA ALA A 341 12.52 -23.69 -13.55
C ALA A 341 11.49 -23.56 -14.68
N ARG A 342 11.76 -22.74 -15.69
CA ARG A 342 10.90 -22.59 -16.85
C ARG A 342 10.81 -23.88 -17.70
N ALA A 343 11.90 -24.60 -17.87
CA ALA A 343 11.92 -25.86 -18.62
C ALA A 343 11.03 -26.92 -17.93
N LEU A 344 11.03 -26.96 -16.59
CA LEU A 344 10.23 -27.87 -15.79
C LEU A 344 8.76 -27.45 -15.68
N ALA A 345 8.44 -26.16 -15.87
CA ALA A 345 7.08 -25.62 -15.83
C ALA A 345 6.86 -24.60 -16.96
N PRO A 346 6.82 -25.07 -18.23
CA PRO A 346 6.82 -24.18 -19.40
C PRO A 346 5.56 -23.31 -19.55
N ASP A 347 4.44 -23.72 -18.96
CA ASP A 347 3.16 -23.00 -19.00
C ASP A 347 2.91 -22.13 -17.75
N ASN A 348 3.82 -22.17 -16.77
CA ASN A 348 3.67 -21.40 -15.57
C ASN A 348 4.00 -19.92 -15.79
N ALA A 349 3.01 -19.04 -15.56
CA ALA A 349 3.12 -17.62 -15.82
C ALA A 349 4.25 -16.93 -15.03
N TYR A 350 4.45 -17.34 -13.79
CA TYR A 350 5.50 -16.81 -12.93
C TYR A 350 6.89 -17.21 -13.44
N ALA A 351 7.10 -18.50 -13.74
CA ALA A 351 8.37 -19.02 -14.25
C ALA A 351 8.76 -18.38 -15.60
N ILE A 352 7.80 -18.22 -16.51
CA ILE A 352 8.01 -17.52 -17.80
C ILE A 352 8.45 -16.07 -17.55
N SER A 353 7.73 -15.36 -16.68
CA SER A 353 7.98 -13.93 -16.43
C SER A 353 9.33 -13.68 -15.77
N VAL A 354 9.68 -14.43 -14.72
CA VAL A 354 10.97 -14.23 -14.05
C VAL A 354 12.16 -14.66 -14.92
N SER A 355 11.98 -15.66 -15.79
CA SER A 355 13.01 -16.04 -16.78
C SER A 355 13.26 -14.92 -17.76
N TYR A 356 12.20 -14.35 -18.36
CA TYR A 356 12.34 -13.22 -19.28
C TYR A 356 12.97 -12.01 -18.60
N ILE A 357 12.47 -11.61 -17.43
CA ILE A 357 13.02 -10.49 -16.64
C ILE A 357 14.52 -10.71 -16.42
N SER A 358 14.91 -11.89 -15.95
CA SER A 358 16.32 -12.19 -15.63
C SER A 358 17.20 -12.22 -16.88
N GLU A 359 16.71 -12.75 -18.00
CA GLU A 359 17.45 -12.77 -19.26
C GLU A 359 17.67 -11.37 -19.82
N VAL A 360 16.67 -10.50 -19.74
CA VAL A 360 16.81 -9.10 -20.16
C VAL A 360 17.77 -8.35 -19.24
N LEU A 361 17.60 -8.46 -17.92
CA LEU A 361 18.47 -7.79 -16.95
C LEU A 361 19.94 -8.24 -17.10
N ALA A 362 20.18 -9.53 -17.40
CA ALA A 362 21.52 -10.04 -17.66
C ALA A 362 22.16 -9.46 -18.92
N VAL A 363 21.38 -9.14 -19.95
CA VAL A 363 21.90 -8.44 -21.14
C VAL A 363 22.37 -7.04 -20.77
N PHE A 364 21.61 -6.30 -19.99
CA PHE A 364 21.98 -4.96 -19.54
C PHE A 364 23.09 -4.92 -18.47
N SER A 365 23.35 -6.04 -17.79
CA SER A 365 24.44 -6.14 -16.79
C SER A 365 25.81 -6.38 -17.41
N LYS A 366 25.85 -6.77 -18.69
CA LYS A 366 27.09 -7.00 -19.43
C LYS A 366 27.41 -5.74 -20.21
N ASP A 367 28.64 -5.27 -20.09
CA ASP A 367 29.14 -4.09 -20.81
C ASP A 367 29.42 -4.48 -22.30
N GLU A 368 28.34 -4.75 -23.03
CA GLU A 368 28.40 -5.11 -24.46
C GLU A 368 27.98 -3.92 -25.32
N GLU A 369 28.77 -3.58 -26.36
CA GLU A 369 28.52 -2.41 -27.20
C GLU A 369 27.20 -2.47 -28.00
N ASN A 370 26.67 -3.66 -28.28
CA ASN A 370 25.44 -3.80 -29.05
C ASN A 370 24.49 -4.86 -28.47
N ILE A 371 23.65 -4.44 -27.54
CA ILE A 371 22.67 -5.30 -26.88
C ILE A 371 21.35 -5.43 -27.63
N GLN A 372 21.04 -4.53 -28.59
CA GLN A 372 19.73 -4.44 -29.25
C GLN A 372 19.31 -5.72 -29.98
N PRO A 373 20.19 -6.41 -30.75
CA PRO A 373 19.80 -7.65 -31.41
C PRO A 373 19.42 -8.75 -30.41
N ARG A 374 20.07 -8.80 -29.21
CA ARG A 374 19.78 -9.78 -28.18
C ARG A 374 18.44 -9.50 -27.49
N ILE A 375 18.18 -8.22 -27.19
CA ILE A 375 16.88 -7.79 -26.64
C ILE A 375 15.76 -8.11 -27.63
N LYS A 376 15.95 -7.81 -28.92
CA LYS A 376 14.99 -8.13 -29.98
C LYS A 376 14.70 -9.64 -30.03
N ALA A 377 15.73 -10.48 -30.03
CA ALA A 377 15.58 -11.93 -30.06
C ALA A 377 14.81 -12.46 -28.82
N LEU A 378 15.08 -11.94 -27.60
CA LEU A 378 14.36 -12.26 -26.41
C LEU A 378 12.88 -11.83 -26.51
N ASN A 379 12.61 -10.63 -27.02
CA ASN A 379 11.26 -10.14 -27.23
C ASN A 379 10.48 -11.02 -28.21
N GLU A 380 11.06 -11.42 -29.32
CA GLU A 380 10.46 -12.33 -30.28
C GLU A 380 10.15 -13.69 -29.66
N GLN A 381 11.08 -14.22 -28.87
CA GLN A 381 10.91 -15.50 -28.17
C GLN A 381 9.79 -15.50 -27.14
N TYR A 382 9.59 -14.39 -26.40
CA TYR A 382 8.71 -14.35 -25.24
C TYR A 382 7.38 -13.61 -25.46
N SER A 383 7.27 -12.73 -26.47
CA SER A 383 6.13 -11.81 -26.64
C SER A 383 4.77 -12.49 -26.68
N SER A 384 4.66 -13.62 -27.38
CA SER A 384 3.40 -14.38 -27.47
C SER A 384 2.96 -14.92 -26.10
N SER A 385 3.89 -15.56 -25.37
CA SER A 385 3.62 -16.10 -24.03
C SER A 385 3.31 -15.00 -23.03
N LEU A 386 4.09 -13.91 -23.01
CA LEU A 386 3.88 -12.77 -22.11
C LEU A 386 2.51 -12.11 -22.32
N SER A 387 2.13 -11.90 -23.59
CA SER A 387 0.82 -11.32 -23.92
C SER A 387 -0.34 -12.23 -23.51
N ALA A 388 -0.18 -13.54 -23.64
CA ALA A 388 -1.20 -14.50 -23.24
C ALA A 388 -1.37 -14.58 -21.72
N ILE A 389 -0.27 -14.56 -20.94
CA ILE A 389 -0.34 -14.63 -19.49
C ILE A 389 -0.84 -13.33 -18.86
N LEU A 390 -0.54 -12.16 -19.43
CA LEU A 390 -1.05 -10.88 -18.94
C LEU A 390 -2.59 -10.82 -18.96
N LYS A 391 -3.22 -11.45 -19.95
CA LYS A 391 -4.69 -11.53 -20.03
C LYS A 391 -5.33 -12.38 -18.93
N ARG A 392 -4.55 -13.25 -18.26
CA ARG A 392 -5.02 -14.16 -17.21
C ARG A 392 -4.97 -13.56 -15.82
N GLY A 393 -4.20 -12.49 -15.61
CA GLY A 393 -4.08 -11.84 -14.31
C GLY A 393 -2.93 -10.84 -14.23
N ASN A 394 -2.95 -10.05 -13.15
CA ASN A 394 -2.03 -8.94 -12.89
C ASN A 394 -0.99 -9.26 -11.79
N ASN A 395 -0.50 -10.50 -11.74
CA ASN A 395 0.61 -10.82 -10.84
C ASN A 395 1.78 -9.86 -11.09
N PRO A 396 2.45 -9.32 -10.05
CA PRO A 396 3.53 -8.34 -10.20
C PRO A 396 4.60 -8.74 -11.20
N ARG A 397 5.09 -9.98 -11.16
CA ARG A 397 6.14 -10.46 -12.09
C ARG A 397 5.65 -10.55 -13.52
N VAL A 398 4.37 -10.88 -13.73
CA VAL A 398 3.74 -10.88 -15.07
C VAL A 398 3.65 -9.45 -15.61
N CYS A 399 3.23 -8.51 -14.78
CA CYS A 399 3.14 -7.10 -15.16
C CYS A 399 4.53 -6.50 -15.44
N GLU A 400 5.52 -6.76 -14.58
CA GLU A 400 6.91 -6.30 -14.76
C GLU A 400 7.52 -6.85 -16.05
N ALA A 401 7.34 -8.12 -16.35
CA ALA A 401 7.82 -8.72 -17.60
C ALA A 401 7.21 -8.05 -18.82
N ASN A 402 5.89 -7.82 -18.81
CA ASN A 402 5.21 -7.14 -19.92
C ASN A 402 5.57 -5.64 -20.03
N ALA A 403 5.85 -4.99 -18.90
CA ALA A 403 6.35 -3.61 -18.90
C ALA A 403 7.77 -3.51 -19.48
N ILE A 404 8.65 -4.46 -19.15
CA ILE A 404 9.98 -4.58 -19.77
C ILE A 404 9.84 -4.75 -21.29
N LEU A 405 8.96 -5.63 -21.73
CA LEU A 405 8.69 -5.81 -23.17
C LEU A 405 8.22 -4.50 -23.81
N ALA A 406 7.29 -3.78 -23.19
CA ALA A 406 6.79 -2.51 -23.71
C ALA A 406 7.89 -1.42 -23.74
N LEU A 407 8.69 -1.29 -22.68
CA LEU A 407 9.81 -0.32 -22.63
C LEU A 407 10.87 -0.63 -23.69
N SER A 408 11.19 -1.90 -23.90
CA SER A 408 12.14 -2.31 -24.94
C SER A 408 11.63 -2.06 -26.37
N GLN A 409 10.33 -1.83 -26.54
CA GLN A 409 9.65 -1.45 -27.77
C GLN A 409 9.39 0.06 -27.86
N SER A 410 9.92 0.85 -26.92
CA SER A 410 9.67 2.31 -26.81
C SER A 410 8.18 2.67 -26.62
N GLU A 411 7.44 1.86 -25.85
CA GLU A 411 6.03 2.06 -25.49
C GLU A 411 5.87 2.42 -23.99
N PRO A 412 6.38 3.58 -23.51
CA PRO A 412 6.40 3.91 -22.07
C PRO A 412 5.00 4.08 -21.46
N ASP A 413 4.03 4.61 -22.21
CA ASP A 413 2.65 4.75 -21.73
C ASP A 413 1.99 3.40 -21.47
N LYS A 414 2.23 2.42 -22.34
CA LYS A 414 1.75 1.05 -22.17
C LYS A 414 2.41 0.38 -20.97
N ALA A 415 3.73 0.56 -20.82
CA ALA A 415 4.45 0.03 -19.67
C ALA A 415 3.89 0.60 -18.34
N LEU A 416 3.71 1.91 -18.27
CA LEU A 416 3.17 2.57 -17.08
C LEU A 416 1.75 2.10 -16.75
N LYS A 417 0.87 1.99 -17.77
CA LYS A 417 -0.49 1.46 -17.60
C LYS A 417 -0.49 0.04 -17.01
N ILE A 418 0.41 -0.83 -17.47
CA ILE A 418 0.55 -2.19 -16.95
C ILE A 418 1.04 -2.16 -15.52
N LEU A 419 2.07 -1.38 -15.19
CA LEU A 419 2.66 -1.31 -13.85
C LEU A 419 1.67 -0.73 -12.83
N LEU A 420 0.88 0.26 -13.21
CA LEU A 420 -0.16 0.85 -12.36
C LEU A 420 -1.33 -0.11 -12.06
N SER A 421 -1.45 -1.21 -12.78
CA SER A 421 -2.43 -2.26 -12.44
C SER A 421 -2.01 -3.17 -11.28
N ILE A 422 -0.73 -3.10 -10.87
CA ILE A 422 -0.22 -3.84 -9.70
C ILE A 422 -0.73 -3.14 -8.43
N PRO A 423 -1.31 -3.88 -7.46
CA PRO A 423 -1.67 -3.29 -6.17
C PRO A 423 -0.45 -2.64 -5.50
N TYR A 424 -0.64 -1.46 -4.90
CA TYR A 424 0.46 -0.67 -4.33
C TYR A 424 1.31 -1.45 -3.31
N ASN A 425 0.67 -2.23 -2.45
CA ASN A 425 1.34 -3.07 -1.45
C ASN A 425 2.16 -4.24 -2.05
N GLN A 426 2.01 -4.51 -3.34
CA GLN A 426 2.77 -5.52 -4.08
C GLN A 426 3.82 -4.91 -5.02
N HIS A 427 4.01 -3.58 -4.99
CA HIS A 427 5.08 -2.95 -5.76
C HIS A 427 6.44 -3.40 -5.24
N THR A 428 7.27 -3.90 -6.16
CA THR A 428 8.64 -4.31 -5.88
C THR A 428 9.62 -3.19 -6.23
N PRO A 429 10.88 -3.25 -5.81
CA PRO A 429 11.91 -2.33 -6.29
C PRO A 429 12.00 -2.27 -7.82
N LEU A 430 11.81 -3.41 -8.50
CA LEU A 430 11.78 -3.45 -9.95
C LEU A 430 10.56 -2.73 -10.53
N THR A 431 9.38 -2.87 -9.90
CA THR A 431 8.18 -2.11 -10.29
C THR A 431 8.46 -0.61 -10.30
N TYR A 432 9.04 -0.08 -9.19
CA TYR A 432 9.39 1.35 -9.10
C TYR A 432 10.46 1.76 -10.11
N LEU A 433 11.48 0.92 -10.34
CA LEU A 433 12.49 1.17 -11.35
C LEU A 433 11.90 1.26 -12.77
N LEU A 434 11.03 0.34 -13.12
CA LEU A 434 10.38 0.33 -14.44
C LEU A 434 9.41 1.51 -14.62
N MET A 435 8.69 1.90 -13.56
CA MET A 435 7.87 3.13 -13.54
C MET A 435 8.74 4.37 -13.73
N ALA A 436 9.90 4.44 -13.05
CA ALA A 436 10.84 5.54 -13.21
C ALA A 436 11.35 5.66 -14.65
N LYS A 437 11.75 4.55 -15.27
CA LYS A 437 12.16 4.51 -16.68
C LYS A 437 11.03 4.93 -17.62
N ALA A 438 9.79 4.52 -17.35
CA ALA A 438 8.64 4.91 -18.14
C ALA A 438 8.37 6.43 -18.04
N GLU A 439 8.40 7.00 -16.84
CA GLU A 439 8.20 8.44 -16.62
C GLU A 439 9.34 9.28 -17.21
N GLU A 440 10.59 8.81 -17.11
CA GLU A 440 11.75 9.47 -17.73
C GLU A 440 11.63 9.46 -19.27
N ALA A 441 11.25 8.33 -19.88
CA ALA A 441 11.01 8.23 -21.32
C ALA A 441 9.88 9.15 -21.82
N ARG A 442 8.93 9.50 -20.94
CA ARG A 442 7.85 10.47 -21.22
C ARG A 442 8.27 11.93 -20.99
N GLY A 443 9.48 12.16 -20.47
CA GLY A 443 9.99 13.49 -20.14
C GLY A 443 9.56 14.01 -18.76
N HIS A 444 8.92 13.19 -17.92
CA HIS A 444 8.47 13.56 -16.56
C HIS A 444 9.58 13.33 -15.53
N ILE A 445 10.67 14.08 -15.65
CA ILE A 445 11.92 13.89 -14.88
C ILE A 445 11.73 13.96 -13.37
N THR A 446 10.88 14.86 -12.87
CA THR A 446 10.64 14.98 -11.42
C THR A 446 9.97 13.72 -10.86
N GLY A 447 8.93 13.22 -11.51
CA GLY A 447 8.25 11.98 -11.12
C GLY A 447 9.18 10.76 -11.21
N ALA A 448 10.01 10.71 -12.26
CA ALA A 448 11.00 9.65 -12.43
C ALA A 448 12.00 9.62 -11.25
N LYS A 449 12.52 10.78 -10.81
CA LYS A 449 13.44 10.86 -9.67
C LYS A 449 12.84 10.30 -8.38
N GLU A 450 11.60 10.64 -8.07
CA GLU A 450 10.91 10.13 -6.88
C GLU A 450 10.77 8.61 -6.93
N LEU A 451 10.45 8.05 -8.10
CA LEU A 451 10.32 6.60 -8.30
C LEU A 451 11.68 5.89 -8.22
N TYR A 452 12.76 6.48 -8.73
CA TYR A 452 14.12 5.95 -8.54
C TYR A 452 14.50 5.92 -7.06
N LEU A 453 14.19 6.97 -6.30
CA LEU A 453 14.41 6.98 -4.85
C LEU A 453 13.63 5.86 -4.15
N GLN A 454 12.36 5.66 -4.50
CA GLN A 454 11.56 4.56 -3.95
C GLN A 454 12.14 3.19 -4.29
N ALA A 455 12.59 2.98 -5.54
CA ALA A 455 13.25 1.75 -5.94
C ALA A 455 14.48 1.45 -5.08
N THR A 456 15.32 2.45 -4.84
CA THR A 456 16.57 2.30 -4.07
C THR A 456 16.35 2.12 -2.58
N GLN A 457 15.37 2.82 -2.00
CA GLN A 457 15.03 2.71 -0.59
C GLN A 457 14.42 1.35 -0.23
N ASN A 458 13.71 0.73 -1.17
CA ASN A 458 13.00 -0.52 -0.96
C ASN A 458 13.81 -1.78 -1.30
N THR A 459 15.01 -1.64 -1.87
CA THR A 459 15.82 -2.80 -2.25
C THR A 459 17.02 -3.05 -1.34
N SER A 460 17.30 -4.33 -1.09
CA SER A 460 18.57 -4.77 -0.57
C SER A 460 19.52 -5.27 -1.68
N SER A 461 19.04 -5.33 -2.91
CA SER A 461 19.84 -5.83 -4.02
C SER A 461 20.74 -4.73 -4.60
N PRO A 462 22.06 -4.89 -4.63
CA PRO A 462 22.97 -3.99 -5.33
C PRO A 462 22.63 -3.87 -6.83
N ILE A 463 22.09 -4.94 -7.40
CA ILE A 463 21.70 -5.07 -8.81
C ILE A 463 20.71 -3.99 -9.23
N ALA A 464 19.69 -3.72 -8.40
CA ALA A 464 18.70 -2.71 -8.73
C ALA A 464 19.31 -1.31 -8.88
N LEU A 465 20.35 -0.99 -8.10
CA LEU A 465 21.08 0.28 -8.19
C LEU A 465 21.97 0.32 -9.45
N THR A 466 22.70 -0.79 -9.71
CA THR A 466 23.61 -0.89 -10.84
C THR A 466 22.86 -0.82 -12.17
N LEU A 467 21.69 -1.45 -12.27
CA LEU A 467 20.88 -1.48 -13.48
C LEU A 467 19.98 -0.24 -13.68
N ALA A 468 19.77 0.56 -12.66
CA ALA A 468 18.92 1.75 -12.76
C ALA A 468 19.44 2.74 -13.82
N GLY A 469 20.75 2.89 -13.96
CA GLY A 469 21.37 3.73 -14.98
C GLY A 469 21.16 3.21 -16.41
N PRO A 470 21.74 2.05 -16.77
CA PRO A 470 21.82 1.61 -18.16
C PRO A 470 20.56 0.90 -18.70
N LEU A 471 19.55 0.57 -17.87
CA LEU A 471 18.39 -0.20 -18.31
C LEU A 471 17.60 0.56 -19.39
N PHE A 472 17.50 0.00 -20.61
CA PHE A 472 16.88 0.52 -21.84
C PHE A 472 17.57 1.75 -22.45
N PHE A 473 17.99 2.71 -21.65
CA PHE A 473 18.71 3.93 -22.04
C PHE A 473 19.47 4.47 -20.82
N ASP A 474 20.52 5.24 -21.08
CA ASP A 474 21.33 5.83 -20.03
C ASP A 474 20.57 6.94 -19.29
N SER A 475 20.45 6.78 -17.98
CA SER A 475 19.88 7.79 -17.10
C SER A 475 20.99 8.44 -16.27
N ASN A 476 21.00 9.77 -16.23
CA ASN A 476 21.93 10.51 -15.37
C ASN A 476 21.47 10.48 -13.91
N LEU A 477 21.92 9.45 -13.19
CA LEU A 477 21.62 9.25 -11.78
C LEU A 477 22.64 9.90 -10.83
N ASP A 478 23.69 10.58 -11.34
CA ASP A 478 24.78 11.11 -10.52
C ASP A 478 24.27 12.05 -9.43
N LYS A 479 23.36 12.98 -9.78
CA LYS A 479 22.72 13.87 -8.80
C LYS A 479 21.82 13.13 -7.79
N LEU A 480 21.25 12.01 -8.18
CA LEU A 480 20.45 11.17 -7.29
C LEU A 480 21.37 10.41 -6.32
N ILE A 481 22.49 9.90 -6.84
CA ILE A 481 23.52 9.22 -6.07
C ILE A 481 24.18 10.18 -5.09
N GLU A 482 24.47 11.41 -5.50
CA GLU A 482 24.98 12.47 -4.62
C GLU A 482 23.99 12.79 -3.49
N GLN A 483 22.69 12.89 -3.77
CA GLN A 483 21.67 13.08 -2.73
C GLN A 483 21.58 11.88 -1.77
N LEU A 484 21.72 10.65 -2.27
CA LEU A 484 21.75 9.45 -1.43
C LEU A 484 23.04 9.33 -0.63
N GLN A 485 24.18 9.79 -1.17
CA GLN A 485 25.46 9.84 -0.49
C GLN A 485 25.56 11.02 0.46
N GLY A 486 24.94 12.17 0.14
CA GLY A 486 24.82 13.34 1.01
C GLY A 486 24.08 13.05 2.30
N VAL A 487 23.08 12.19 2.27
CA VAL A 487 22.42 11.66 3.48
C VAL A 487 23.37 10.77 4.31
N LYS A 488 24.43 10.21 3.70
CA LYS A 488 25.49 9.47 4.42
C LYS A 488 26.58 10.42 4.98
N LEU A 489 26.85 11.53 4.32
CA LEU A 489 27.93 12.46 4.70
C LEU A 489 27.58 13.38 5.86
N ASP A 490 26.30 13.67 6.10
CA ASP A 490 25.85 14.45 7.27
C ASP A 490 25.93 13.67 8.59
N VAL A 491 26.13 12.35 8.53
CA VAL A 491 26.34 11.52 9.74
C VAL A 491 27.81 11.41 10.11
N ASP A 492 28.74 11.53 9.16
CA ASP A 492 30.20 11.46 9.40
C ASP A 492 30.85 12.85 9.66
N GLY A 493 30.10 13.94 9.56
CA GLY A 493 30.58 15.32 9.68
C GLY A 493 30.66 15.91 11.09
N LYS A 494 30.75 15.10 12.15
CA LYS A 494 31.13 15.56 13.49
C LYS A 494 32.42 14.91 13.95
N GLN A 495 33.51 15.56 13.65
CA GLN A 495 34.70 15.56 14.53
C GLN A 495 34.47 16.52 15.68
#